data_f09def2dca9b9d17fcaec5fcc20cf830
#
_entry.id   f09def2dca9b9d17fcaec5fcc20cf830
#
_cell.length_a   1.000
_cell.length_b   1.000
_cell.length_c   1.000
_cell.angle_alpha   90.00
_cell.angle_beta   90.00
_cell.angle_gamma   90.00
#
_symmetry.space_group_name_H-M   'P 1'
#
loop_
_entity.id
_entity.type
_entity.pdbx_description
1 polymer ?
#
loop_
_entity_poly.entity_id
_entity_poly.type
_entity_poly.pdbx_seq_one_letter_code
_entity_poly.pdbx_strand_id
1 'polypeptide(L)'
;MAADSVGQIGLDLVVNKNDFEQQMNGIQSLAKKAGAALAGAFAVKKLIDFGKSCVELGSDLSEVQNVVDVTFPHMSEQINQFAKNAASQFGLSETMSKRFTGTFGAMAKAFGFGEKAAYDMSTTLTGLAGDVASFYNINQDEAYTKLKSVFTGETESLKDLGIVMTQTALDSYALANGFGKTTAKMSEAEKVALRYKFVQDQLTTAAGDFSRTSDGWANQIRILQLQFESLKATIGQGLINVLSPVIHVINTIIGKLMSLANAFRAFTKLITGRKGDGGGASAAAAGMEAVAKAADKAGSAASGAGGAAKKAAKDMKGVST
;
A
#
# COMPACT_ATOMS: atom_id res chain seq x y z
N MET A 1 -46.38 25.52 -6.42
CA MET A 1 -46.27 24.79 -5.15
C MET A 1 -44.81 24.74 -4.80
N ALA A 2 -44.44 25.48 -3.75
CA ALA A 2 -43.07 25.56 -3.27
C ALA A 2 -42.69 24.25 -2.57
N ALA A 3 -41.55 23.72 -2.92
CA ALA A 3 -40.96 22.57 -2.19
C ALA A 3 -40.41 23.08 -0.85
N ASP A 4 -40.98 22.60 0.25
CA ASP A 4 -40.50 22.85 1.59
C ASP A 4 -39.10 22.33 1.73
N SER A 5 -38.13 23.20 2.00
CA SER A 5 -36.81 22.87 2.41
C SER A 5 -36.87 22.26 3.82
N VAL A 6 -36.55 20.99 3.96
CA VAL A 6 -36.31 20.35 5.26
C VAL A 6 -35.13 21.07 5.92
N GLY A 7 -35.41 21.73 7.06
CA GLY A 7 -34.47 22.61 7.73
C GLY A 7 -33.12 21.94 8.04
N GLN A 8 -32.05 22.69 7.82
CA GLN A 8 -30.73 22.37 8.34
C GLN A 8 -30.80 22.39 9.88
N ILE A 9 -30.56 21.25 10.50
CA ILE A 9 -30.34 21.19 11.95
C ILE A 9 -28.89 21.64 12.16
N GLY A 10 -28.70 22.93 12.45
CA GLY A 10 -27.44 23.46 12.94
C GLY A 10 -27.22 22.91 14.36
N LEU A 11 -26.30 21.97 14.54
CA LEU A 11 -25.80 21.63 15.87
C LEU A 11 -24.80 22.71 16.26
N ASP A 12 -25.22 23.68 17.05
CA ASP A 12 -24.31 24.56 17.76
C ASP A 12 -23.66 23.78 18.91
N LEU A 13 -22.46 23.29 18.67
CA LEU A 13 -21.65 22.65 19.70
C LEU A 13 -21.08 23.73 20.63
N VAL A 14 -21.86 24.14 21.64
CA VAL A 14 -21.37 25.03 22.68
C VAL A 14 -20.49 24.19 23.63
N VAL A 15 -19.18 24.18 23.36
CA VAL A 15 -18.21 23.55 24.26
C VAL A 15 -18.01 24.48 25.45
N ASN A 16 -18.61 24.13 26.61
CA ASN A 16 -18.30 24.79 27.86
C ASN A 16 -16.83 24.51 28.21
N LYS A 17 -15.98 25.54 28.15
CA LYS A 17 -14.54 25.44 28.32
C LYS A 17 -14.15 24.78 29.66
N ASN A 18 -14.89 25.09 30.74
CA ASN A 18 -14.63 24.55 32.07
C ASN A 18 -14.98 23.06 32.17
N ASP A 19 -16.08 22.64 31.54
CA ASP A 19 -16.47 21.22 31.53
C ASP A 19 -15.54 20.40 30.59
N PHE A 20 -15.08 21.00 29.50
CA PHE A 20 -14.10 20.40 28.63
C PHE A 20 -12.75 20.20 29.29
N GLU A 21 -12.25 21.22 30.02
CA GLU A 21 -11.01 21.13 30.80
C GLU A 21 -11.11 20.12 31.95
N GLN A 22 -12.24 20.02 32.62
CA GLN A 22 -12.47 19.00 33.66
C GLN A 22 -12.53 17.59 33.06
N GLN A 23 -13.19 17.41 31.92
CA GLN A 23 -13.23 16.13 31.24
C GLN A 23 -11.86 15.74 30.66
N MET A 24 -11.10 16.70 30.11
CA MET A 24 -9.72 16.46 29.65
C MET A 24 -8.78 16.12 30.80
N ASN A 25 -8.91 16.78 31.96
CA ASN A 25 -8.16 16.43 33.16
C ASN A 25 -8.57 15.06 33.72
N GLY A 26 -9.83 14.68 33.57
CA GLY A 26 -10.35 13.35 33.85
C GLY A 26 -9.74 12.30 32.94
N ILE A 27 -9.69 12.58 31.64
CA ILE A 27 -9.04 11.71 30.63
C ILE A 27 -7.53 11.59 30.87
N GLN A 28 -6.85 12.70 31.20
CA GLN A 28 -5.44 12.66 31.55
C GLN A 28 -5.18 11.87 32.83
N SER A 29 -6.04 11.94 33.83
CA SER A 29 -5.93 11.16 35.08
C SER A 29 -6.23 9.68 34.82
N LEU A 30 -7.20 9.37 33.98
CA LEU A 30 -7.50 8.01 33.48
C LEU A 30 -6.35 7.47 32.64
N ALA A 31 -5.78 8.27 31.74
CA ALA A 31 -4.61 7.91 30.95
C ALA A 31 -3.37 7.70 31.81
N LYS A 32 -3.17 8.51 32.87
CA LYS A 32 -2.09 8.30 33.86
C LYS A 32 -2.33 7.05 34.69
N LYS A 33 -3.56 6.80 35.16
CA LYS A 33 -3.92 5.57 35.88
C LYS A 33 -3.89 4.33 35.01
N ALA A 34 -4.36 4.43 33.76
CA ALA A 34 -4.23 3.38 32.74
C ALA A 34 -2.76 3.20 32.36
N GLY A 35 -1.98 4.29 32.25
CA GLY A 35 -0.54 4.23 32.00
C GLY A 35 0.24 3.54 33.11
N ALA A 36 -0.13 3.75 34.36
CA ALA A 36 0.48 3.03 35.49
C ALA A 36 0.05 1.55 35.55
N ALA A 37 -1.19 1.23 35.20
CA ALA A 37 -1.68 -0.15 35.11
C ALA A 37 -1.21 -0.87 33.83
N LEU A 38 -0.96 -0.13 32.72
CA LEU A 38 -0.44 -0.63 31.45
C LEU A 38 1.09 -0.63 31.38
N ALA A 39 1.78 -0.06 32.36
CA ALA A 39 3.25 -0.08 32.48
C ALA A 39 3.83 -1.48 32.74
N GLY A 40 3.00 -2.47 33.05
CA GLY A 40 3.41 -3.86 33.15
C GLY A 40 3.27 -4.60 31.82
N ALA A 41 4.39 -4.93 31.16
CA ALA A 41 4.59 -5.94 30.11
C ALA A 41 3.65 -5.96 28.87
N PHE A 42 2.40 -5.51 29.00
CA PHE A 42 1.39 -5.63 27.95
C PHE A 42 1.42 -4.47 26.94
N ALA A 43 1.79 -3.27 27.38
CA ALA A 43 1.81 -2.08 26.53
C ALA A 43 2.99 -2.06 25.56
N VAL A 44 4.18 -2.49 25.99
CA VAL A 44 5.40 -2.46 25.17
C VAL A 44 5.28 -3.45 24.02
N LYS A 45 4.79 -4.66 24.26
CA LYS A 45 4.60 -5.65 23.20
C LYS A 45 3.59 -5.18 22.14
N LYS A 46 2.43 -4.66 22.57
CA LYS A 46 1.42 -4.12 21.64
C LYS A 46 1.93 -2.92 20.85
N LEU A 47 2.75 -2.07 21.46
CA LEU A 47 3.36 -0.93 20.78
C LEU A 47 4.38 -1.38 19.71
N ILE A 48 5.18 -2.40 20.03
CA ILE A 48 6.12 -3.01 19.09
C ILE A 48 5.35 -3.68 17.95
N ASP A 49 4.31 -4.45 18.24
CA ASP A 49 3.48 -5.13 17.26
C ASP A 49 2.75 -4.12 16.34
N PHE A 50 2.25 -3.02 16.92
CA PHE A 50 1.68 -1.91 16.16
C PHE A 50 2.74 -1.26 15.24
N GLY A 51 3.93 -0.96 15.77
CA GLY A 51 5.04 -0.40 14.99
C GLY A 51 5.47 -1.30 13.83
N LYS A 52 5.57 -2.62 14.07
CA LYS A 52 5.84 -3.60 13.02
C LYS A 52 4.75 -3.59 11.94
N SER A 53 3.48 -3.66 12.34
CA SER A 53 2.35 -3.59 11.41
C SER A 53 2.35 -2.30 10.58
N CYS A 54 2.73 -1.17 11.17
CA CYS A 54 2.87 0.08 10.44
C CYS A 54 4.01 0.01 9.41
N VAL A 55 5.18 -0.52 9.78
CA VAL A 55 6.33 -0.66 8.87
C VAL A 55 6.00 -1.61 7.72
N GLU A 56 5.35 -2.73 7.98
CA GLU A 56 4.90 -3.67 6.96
C GLU A 56 3.95 -2.99 5.96
N LEU A 57 2.89 -2.35 6.44
CA LEU A 57 1.94 -1.64 5.57
C LEU A 57 2.60 -0.47 4.83
N GLY A 58 3.54 0.23 5.44
CA GLY A 58 4.30 1.30 4.78
C GLY A 58 5.23 0.78 3.69
N SER A 59 5.86 -0.38 3.90
CA SER A 59 6.67 -1.08 2.91
C SER A 59 5.83 -1.52 1.73
N ASP A 60 4.70 -2.19 2.00
CA ASP A 60 3.77 -2.66 0.97
C ASP A 60 3.28 -1.49 0.11
N LEU A 61 2.91 -0.35 0.75
CA LEU A 61 2.49 0.84 0.03
C LEU A 61 3.61 1.40 -0.85
N SER A 62 4.85 1.37 -0.39
CA SER A 62 6.01 1.83 -1.18
C SER A 62 6.30 0.91 -2.37
N GLU A 63 6.16 -0.41 -2.19
CA GLU A 63 6.35 -1.39 -3.26
C GLU A 63 5.30 -1.24 -4.36
N VAL A 64 4.02 -1.13 -3.99
CA VAL A 64 2.95 -0.94 -4.98
C VAL A 64 3.04 0.43 -5.65
N GLN A 65 3.54 1.47 -4.95
CA GLN A 65 3.81 2.76 -5.55
C GLN A 65 4.88 2.66 -6.64
N ASN A 66 5.96 1.94 -6.40
CA ASN A 66 6.99 1.72 -7.41
C ASN A 66 6.41 1.04 -8.68
N VAL A 67 5.52 0.05 -8.50
CA VAL A 67 4.84 -0.59 -9.65
C VAL A 67 4.00 0.43 -10.42
N VAL A 68 3.29 1.33 -9.73
CA VAL A 68 2.51 2.41 -10.35
C VAL A 68 3.43 3.36 -11.12
N ASP A 69 4.52 3.83 -10.51
CA ASP A 69 5.44 4.80 -11.10
C ASP A 69 6.14 4.26 -12.36
N VAL A 70 6.53 2.99 -12.35
CA VAL A 70 7.14 2.32 -13.51
C VAL A 70 6.11 2.05 -14.61
N THR A 71 4.90 1.65 -14.23
CA THR A 71 3.85 1.33 -15.21
C THR A 71 3.25 2.58 -15.84
N PHE A 72 3.09 3.65 -15.06
CA PHE A 72 2.40 4.88 -15.45
C PHE A 72 3.24 6.13 -15.15
N PRO A 73 4.39 6.30 -15.83
CA PRO A 73 5.33 7.38 -15.54
C PRO A 73 4.73 8.79 -15.68
N HIS A 74 3.69 8.97 -16.51
CA HIS A 74 3.04 10.27 -16.73
C HIS A 74 1.66 10.37 -16.04
N MET A 75 1.15 9.28 -15.46
CA MET A 75 -0.19 9.22 -14.86
C MET A 75 -0.18 8.71 -13.42
N SER A 76 0.98 8.60 -12.79
CA SER A 76 1.13 8.11 -11.42
C SER A 76 0.33 8.95 -10.42
N GLU A 77 0.33 10.28 -10.56
CA GLU A 77 -0.43 11.17 -9.67
C GLU A 77 -1.95 10.96 -9.77
N GLN A 78 -2.48 10.74 -10.97
CA GLN A 78 -3.90 10.45 -11.16
C GLN A 78 -4.29 9.13 -10.49
N ILE A 79 -3.39 8.11 -10.55
CA ILE A 79 -3.59 6.85 -9.83
C ILE A 79 -3.53 7.05 -8.31
N ASN A 80 -2.62 7.89 -7.83
CA ASN A 80 -2.54 8.22 -6.41
C ASN A 80 -3.83 8.87 -5.91
N GLN A 81 -4.41 9.79 -6.68
CA GLN A 81 -5.68 10.42 -6.34
C GLN A 81 -6.84 9.42 -6.39
N PHE A 82 -6.89 8.55 -7.42
CA PHE A 82 -7.86 7.47 -7.52
C PHE A 82 -7.79 6.55 -6.29
N ALA A 83 -6.57 6.11 -5.91
CA ALA A 83 -6.35 5.19 -4.81
C ALA A 83 -6.71 5.79 -3.44
N LYS A 84 -6.45 7.09 -3.21
CA LYS A 84 -6.85 7.79 -1.98
C LYS A 84 -8.36 7.79 -1.76
N ASN A 85 -9.14 7.86 -2.84
CA ASN A 85 -10.59 7.89 -2.78
C ASN A 85 -11.23 6.49 -2.79
N ALA A 86 -10.44 5.45 -3.05
CA ALA A 86 -10.96 4.11 -3.30
C ALA A 86 -11.66 3.47 -2.08
N ALA A 87 -11.28 3.84 -0.86
CA ALA A 87 -11.92 3.32 0.35
C ALA A 87 -13.40 3.72 0.43
N SER A 88 -13.73 4.95 0.08
CA SER A 88 -15.11 5.47 0.09
C SER A 88 -15.89 5.13 -1.17
N GLN A 89 -15.21 5.02 -2.32
CA GLN A 89 -15.88 4.80 -3.60
C GLN A 89 -16.08 3.32 -3.93
N PHE A 90 -15.14 2.46 -3.54
CA PHE A 90 -15.08 1.06 -3.97
C PHE A 90 -14.81 0.06 -2.84
N GLY A 91 -14.66 0.52 -1.59
CA GLY A 91 -14.31 -0.36 -0.47
C GLY A 91 -12.93 -1.03 -0.61
N LEU A 92 -11.97 -0.35 -1.22
CA LEU A 92 -10.61 -0.82 -1.43
C LEU A 92 -9.62 0.05 -0.64
N SER A 93 -8.60 -0.55 -0.03
CA SER A 93 -7.51 0.23 0.57
C SER A 93 -6.67 0.92 -0.51
N GLU A 94 -5.92 1.96 -0.13
CA GLU A 94 -4.99 2.64 -1.04
C GLU A 94 -3.97 1.65 -1.63
N THR A 95 -3.41 0.78 -0.80
CA THR A 95 -2.46 -0.26 -1.21
C THR A 95 -3.09 -1.25 -2.21
N MET A 96 -4.32 -1.74 -1.92
CA MET A 96 -5.06 -2.62 -2.85
C MET A 96 -5.30 -1.93 -4.18
N SER A 97 -5.78 -0.68 -4.16
CA SER A 97 -6.09 0.07 -5.38
C SER A 97 -4.86 0.29 -6.24
N LYS A 98 -3.73 0.67 -5.66
CA LYS A 98 -2.45 0.80 -6.37
C LYS A 98 -1.98 -0.53 -6.93
N ARG A 99 -2.06 -1.60 -6.14
CA ARG A 99 -1.68 -2.95 -6.57
C ARG A 99 -2.51 -3.43 -7.75
N PHE A 100 -3.83 -3.32 -7.66
CA PHE A 100 -4.74 -3.75 -8.73
C PHE A 100 -4.54 -2.92 -9.99
N THR A 101 -4.54 -1.60 -9.87
CA THR A 101 -4.35 -0.68 -10.99
C THR A 101 -2.97 -0.87 -11.64
N GLY A 102 -1.92 -0.98 -10.83
CA GLY A 102 -0.55 -1.21 -11.32
C GLY A 102 -0.45 -2.52 -12.09
N THR A 103 -1.02 -3.60 -11.55
CA THR A 103 -0.97 -4.92 -12.22
C THR A 103 -1.82 -4.96 -13.48
N PHE A 104 -3.08 -4.49 -13.45
CA PHE A 104 -3.92 -4.43 -14.65
C PHE A 104 -3.27 -3.56 -15.72
N GLY A 105 -2.68 -2.43 -15.34
CA GLY A 105 -1.97 -1.54 -16.24
C GLY A 105 -0.73 -2.17 -16.86
N ALA A 106 0.08 -2.87 -16.08
CA ALA A 106 1.22 -3.62 -16.60
C ALA A 106 0.78 -4.70 -17.60
N MET A 107 -0.31 -5.43 -17.28
CA MET A 107 -0.89 -6.41 -18.21
C MET A 107 -1.39 -5.73 -19.49
N ALA A 108 -2.13 -4.62 -19.40
CA ALA A 108 -2.59 -3.87 -20.57
C ALA A 108 -1.42 -3.41 -21.46
N LYS A 109 -0.37 -2.85 -20.85
CA LYS A 109 0.82 -2.43 -21.60
C LYS A 109 1.55 -3.61 -22.25
N ALA A 110 1.60 -4.77 -21.62
CA ALA A 110 2.18 -5.98 -22.20
C ALA A 110 1.43 -6.43 -23.47
N PHE A 111 0.13 -6.15 -23.57
CA PHE A 111 -0.66 -6.37 -24.79
C PHE A 111 -0.59 -5.21 -25.79
N GLY A 112 0.25 -4.20 -25.54
CA GLY A 112 0.51 -3.09 -26.48
C GLY A 112 -0.43 -1.90 -26.35
N PHE A 113 -1.24 -1.81 -25.28
CA PHE A 113 -2.04 -0.61 -25.01
C PHE A 113 -1.15 0.56 -24.60
N GLY A 114 -1.43 1.75 -25.14
CA GLY A 114 -0.78 2.98 -24.70
C GLY A 114 -1.15 3.34 -23.25
N GLU A 115 -0.35 4.19 -22.60
CA GLU A 115 -0.47 4.50 -21.17
C GLU A 115 -1.88 4.98 -20.79
N LYS A 116 -2.48 5.87 -21.58
CA LYS A 116 -3.84 6.37 -21.32
C LYS A 116 -4.89 5.26 -21.36
N ALA A 117 -4.85 4.39 -22.37
CA ALA A 117 -5.78 3.26 -22.49
C ALA A 117 -5.57 2.24 -21.36
N ALA A 118 -4.31 1.97 -21.00
CA ALA A 118 -3.97 1.12 -19.87
C ALA A 118 -4.47 1.71 -18.53
N TYR A 119 -4.35 3.03 -18.34
CA TYR A 119 -4.89 3.74 -17.18
C TYR A 119 -6.42 3.59 -17.09
N ASP A 120 -7.12 3.92 -18.15
CA ASP A 120 -8.60 3.86 -18.17
C ASP A 120 -9.09 2.43 -17.91
N MET A 121 -8.47 1.44 -18.56
CA MET A 121 -8.80 0.04 -18.37
C MET A 121 -8.52 -0.44 -16.95
N SER A 122 -7.37 -0.10 -16.41
CA SER A 122 -6.94 -0.56 -15.09
C SER A 122 -7.71 0.07 -13.95
N THR A 123 -8.00 1.38 -14.00
CA THR A 123 -8.81 2.06 -12.97
C THR A 123 -10.25 1.58 -13.00
N THR A 124 -10.84 1.37 -14.18
CA THR A 124 -12.17 0.81 -14.32
C THR A 124 -12.27 -0.60 -13.74
N LEU A 125 -11.33 -1.50 -14.09
CA LEU A 125 -11.31 -2.87 -13.55
C LEU A 125 -11.05 -2.89 -12.04
N THR A 126 -10.25 -1.96 -11.54
CA THR A 126 -10.00 -1.84 -10.09
C THR A 126 -11.26 -1.41 -9.35
N GLY A 127 -11.97 -0.40 -9.83
CA GLY A 127 -13.27 0.00 -9.26
C GLY A 127 -14.27 -1.15 -9.31
N LEU A 128 -14.36 -1.80 -10.48
CA LEU A 128 -15.24 -2.95 -10.66
C LEU A 128 -14.91 -4.13 -9.73
N ALA A 129 -13.62 -4.33 -9.36
CA ALA A 129 -13.26 -5.34 -8.37
C ALA A 129 -13.85 -5.04 -6.98
N GLY A 130 -13.90 -3.77 -6.58
CA GLY A 130 -14.58 -3.35 -5.34
C GLY A 130 -16.08 -3.58 -5.39
N ASP A 131 -16.71 -3.18 -6.49
CA ASP A 131 -18.16 -3.34 -6.70
C ASP A 131 -18.58 -4.82 -6.76
N VAL A 132 -17.84 -5.64 -7.47
CA VAL A 132 -18.05 -7.10 -7.54
C VAL A 132 -17.89 -7.75 -6.16
N ALA A 133 -16.86 -7.35 -5.41
CA ALA A 133 -16.67 -7.83 -4.05
C ALA A 133 -17.84 -7.48 -3.13
N SER A 134 -18.41 -6.28 -3.29
CA SER A 134 -19.60 -5.84 -2.57
C SER A 134 -20.85 -6.63 -3.00
N PHE A 135 -21.13 -6.68 -4.29
CA PHE A 135 -22.36 -7.25 -4.86
C PHE A 135 -22.46 -8.76 -4.62
N TYR A 136 -21.37 -9.50 -4.82
CA TYR A 136 -21.33 -10.95 -4.64
C TYR A 136 -20.90 -11.37 -3.22
N ASN A 137 -20.61 -10.41 -2.34
CA ASN A 137 -20.13 -10.66 -0.96
C ASN A 137 -18.91 -11.59 -0.93
N ILE A 138 -17.93 -11.31 -1.78
CA ILE A 138 -16.65 -12.03 -1.85
C ILE A 138 -15.49 -11.11 -1.42
N ASN A 139 -14.31 -11.69 -1.26
CA ASN A 139 -13.10 -10.92 -0.94
C ASN A 139 -12.65 -10.07 -2.16
N GLN A 140 -12.10 -8.88 -1.91
CA GLN A 140 -11.61 -7.97 -2.95
C GLN A 140 -10.50 -8.59 -3.80
N ASP A 141 -9.58 -9.35 -3.19
CA ASP A 141 -8.52 -10.06 -3.90
C ASP A 141 -9.08 -11.19 -4.79
N GLU A 142 -10.17 -11.81 -4.37
CA GLU A 142 -10.88 -12.80 -5.18
C GLU A 142 -11.51 -12.14 -6.41
N ALA A 143 -12.26 -11.04 -6.21
CA ALA A 143 -12.85 -10.27 -7.31
C ALA A 143 -11.78 -9.79 -8.31
N TYR A 144 -10.69 -9.23 -7.80
CA TYR A 144 -9.54 -8.84 -8.61
C TYR A 144 -8.96 -10.01 -9.41
N THR A 145 -8.80 -11.18 -8.79
CA THR A 145 -8.25 -12.37 -9.45
C THR A 145 -9.17 -12.86 -10.56
N LYS A 146 -10.50 -12.84 -10.34
CA LYS A 146 -11.48 -13.17 -11.37
C LYS A 146 -11.40 -12.20 -12.56
N LEU A 147 -11.28 -10.90 -12.32
CA LEU A 147 -11.21 -9.88 -13.37
C LEU A 147 -9.90 -9.90 -14.18
N LYS A 148 -8.81 -10.49 -13.67
CA LYS A 148 -7.60 -10.74 -14.47
C LYS A 148 -7.87 -11.58 -15.74
N SER A 149 -8.95 -12.36 -15.73
CA SER A 149 -9.38 -13.15 -16.87
C SER A 149 -9.62 -12.34 -18.15
N VAL A 150 -9.89 -11.06 -18.03
CA VAL A 150 -9.95 -10.12 -19.18
C VAL A 150 -8.65 -10.19 -20.00
N PHE A 151 -7.52 -10.25 -19.34
CA PHE A 151 -6.20 -10.29 -19.97
C PHE A 151 -5.79 -11.70 -20.35
N THR A 152 -5.96 -12.67 -19.43
CA THR A 152 -5.50 -14.05 -19.64
C THR A 152 -6.42 -14.85 -20.58
N GLY A 153 -7.68 -14.44 -20.70
CA GLY A 153 -8.70 -15.18 -21.48
C GLY A 153 -9.20 -16.44 -20.76
N GLU A 154 -8.86 -16.62 -19.49
CA GLU A 154 -9.36 -17.71 -18.67
C GLU A 154 -10.83 -17.48 -18.33
N THR A 155 -11.70 -18.42 -18.64
CA THR A 155 -13.16 -18.23 -18.55
C THR A 155 -13.78 -18.79 -17.28
N GLU A 156 -13.14 -19.78 -16.64
CA GLU A 156 -13.72 -20.52 -15.54
C GLU A 156 -13.97 -19.63 -14.31
N SER A 157 -13.01 -18.76 -13.97
CA SER A 157 -13.11 -17.87 -12.81
C SER A 157 -14.23 -16.83 -12.91
N LEU A 158 -14.69 -16.52 -14.12
CA LEU A 158 -15.78 -15.57 -14.36
C LEU A 158 -17.16 -16.21 -14.23
N LYS A 159 -17.27 -17.54 -14.30
CA LYS A 159 -18.56 -18.25 -14.19
C LYS A 159 -19.23 -18.01 -12.84
N ASP A 160 -18.46 -17.91 -11.77
CA ASP A 160 -18.98 -17.60 -10.43
C ASP A 160 -19.65 -16.21 -10.36
N LEU A 161 -19.30 -15.34 -11.29
CA LEU A 161 -19.92 -14.01 -11.46
C LEU A 161 -21.08 -14.04 -12.47
N GLY A 162 -21.50 -15.22 -12.90
CA GLY A 162 -22.54 -15.39 -13.93
C GLY A 162 -22.10 -15.07 -15.35
N ILE A 163 -20.81 -14.86 -15.60
CA ILE A 163 -20.26 -14.49 -16.90
C ILE A 163 -19.83 -15.75 -17.66
N VAL A 164 -20.53 -16.05 -18.73
CA VAL A 164 -20.22 -17.18 -19.61
C VAL A 164 -19.50 -16.67 -20.86
N MET A 165 -18.17 -16.55 -20.77
CA MET A 165 -17.31 -15.98 -21.80
C MET A 165 -16.83 -17.08 -22.78
N THR A 166 -17.75 -17.75 -23.47
CA THR A 166 -17.40 -18.72 -24.52
C THR A 166 -16.94 -18.05 -25.80
N GLN A 167 -16.23 -18.80 -26.65
CA GLN A 167 -15.80 -18.31 -27.97
C GLN A 167 -16.99 -17.81 -28.79
N THR A 168 -18.08 -18.57 -28.83
CA THR A 168 -19.31 -18.20 -29.55
C THR A 168 -19.94 -16.93 -29.00
N ALA A 169 -19.97 -16.77 -27.66
CA ALA A 169 -20.51 -15.57 -27.01
C ALA A 169 -19.66 -14.33 -27.36
N LEU A 170 -18.33 -14.47 -27.32
CA LEU A 170 -17.43 -13.38 -27.71
C LEU A 170 -17.52 -13.02 -29.20
N ASP A 171 -17.64 -14.00 -30.09
CA ASP A 171 -17.77 -13.76 -31.52
C ASP A 171 -19.11 -13.06 -31.84
N SER A 172 -20.20 -13.50 -31.23
CA SER A 172 -21.50 -12.85 -31.39
C SER A 172 -21.49 -11.42 -30.85
N TYR A 173 -20.90 -11.22 -29.67
CA TYR A 173 -20.76 -9.90 -29.07
C TYR A 173 -19.87 -8.96 -29.92
N ALA A 174 -18.77 -9.47 -30.46
CA ALA A 174 -17.87 -8.71 -31.32
C ALA A 174 -18.56 -8.18 -32.57
N LEU A 175 -19.37 -9.01 -33.23
CA LEU A 175 -20.13 -8.62 -34.41
C LEU A 175 -21.24 -7.61 -34.08
N ALA A 176 -21.89 -7.76 -32.93
CA ALA A 176 -22.97 -6.86 -32.48
C ALA A 176 -22.45 -5.50 -32.00
N ASN A 177 -21.20 -5.43 -31.48
CA ASN A 177 -20.65 -4.23 -30.82
C ASN A 177 -19.54 -3.53 -31.63
N GLY A 178 -19.55 -3.67 -32.96
CA GLY A 178 -18.74 -2.86 -33.86
C GLY A 178 -17.28 -3.29 -34.03
N PHE A 179 -16.88 -4.47 -33.51
CA PHE A 179 -15.54 -5.01 -33.77
C PHE A 179 -15.38 -5.54 -35.21
N GLY A 180 -16.48 -5.83 -35.88
CA GLY A 180 -16.55 -6.17 -37.32
C GLY A 180 -15.89 -7.50 -37.75
N LYS A 181 -15.36 -8.27 -36.80
CA LYS A 181 -14.70 -9.55 -37.04
C LYS A 181 -14.81 -10.49 -35.81
N THR A 182 -14.69 -11.78 -36.06
CA THR A 182 -14.64 -12.79 -35.01
C THR A 182 -13.27 -12.83 -34.34
N THR A 183 -13.18 -13.39 -33.15
CA THR A 183 -11.97 -13.52 -32.35
C THR A 183 -10.84 -14.26 -33.06
N ALA A 184 -11.16 -15.20 -33.97
CA ALA A 184 -10.18 -15.91 -34.79
C ALA A 184 -9.35 -14.97 -35.70
N LYS A 185 -9.91 -13.79 -36.03
CA LYS A 185 -9.25 -12.78 -36.88
C LYS A 185 -8.70 -11.60 -36.10
N MET A 186 -8.76 -11.65 -34.75
CA MET A 186 -8.29 -10.59 -33.88
C MET A 186 -6.86 -10.82 -33.43
N SER A 187 -6.10 -9.72 -33.32
CA SER A 187 -4.85 -9.71 -32.54
C SER A 187 -5.11 -9.93 -31.05
N GLU A 188 -4.09 -10.26 -30.27
CA GLU A 188 -4.24 -10.46 -28.82
C GLU A 188 -4.71 -9.16 -28.12
N ALA A 189 -4.23 -7.99 -28.53
CA ALA A 189 -4.72 -6.72 -28.03
C ALA A 189 -6.22 -6.51 -28.28
N GLU A 190 -6.69 -6.84 -29.48
CA GLU A 190 -8.12 -6.76 -29.83
C GLU A 190 -8.97 -7.75 -29.03
N LYS A 191 -8.46 -8.95 -28.78
CA LYS A 191 -9.13 -9.93 -27.91
C LYS A 191 -9.23 -9.43 -26.48
N VAL A 192 -8.19 -8.78 -25.94
CA VAL A 192 -8.23 -8.15 -24.60
C VAL A 192 -9.26 -7.04 -24.58
N ALA A 193 -9.26 -6.14 -25.58
CA ALA A 193 -10.25 -5.06 -25.67
C ALA A 193 -11.69 -5.59 -25.74
N LEU A 194 -11.90 -6.66 -26.49
CA LEU A 194 -13.21 -7.35 -26.61
C LEU A 194 -13.64 -7.92 -25.26
N ARG A 195 -12.77 -8.70 -24.60
CA ARG A 195 -13.07 -9.31 -23.29
C ARG A 195 -13.34 -8.25 -22.23
N TYR A 196 -12.54 -7.17 -22.22
CA TYR A 196 -12.74 -6.05 -21.31
C TYR A 196 -14.13 -5.45 -21.46
N LYS A 197 -14.54 -5.12 -22.69
CA LYS A 197 -15.87 -4.57 -22.95
C LYS A 197 -16.99 -5.57 -22.61
N PHE A 198 -16.83 -6.82 -23.00
CA PHE A 198 -17.78 -7.89 -22.70
C PHE A 198 -17.99 -8.03 -21.20
N VAL A 199 -16.93 -8.12 -20.39
CA VAL A 199 -17.00 -8.27 -18.94
C VAL A 199 -17.64 -7.04 -18.28
N GLN A 200 -17.31 -5.84 -18.72
CA GLN A 200 -17.96 -4.62 -18.23
C GLN A 200 -19.48 -4.64 -18.47
N ASP A 201 -19.91 -4.99 -19.67
CA ASP A 201 -21.33 -5.03 -20.02
C ASP A 201 -22.09 -6.13 -19.23
N GLN A 202 -21.44 -7.27 -18.98
CA GLN A 202 -22.02 -8.34 -18.16
C GLN A 202 -22.13 -7.96 -16.67
N LEU A 203 -21.25 -7.11 -16.16
CA LEU A 203 -21.21 -6.69 -14.76
C LEU A 203 -21.92 -5.35 -14.51
N THR A 204 -22.73 -4.85 -15.44
CA THR A 204 -23.45 -3.58 -15.31
C THR A 204 -24.29 -3.51 -14.02
N THR A 205 -24.89 -4.63 -13.59
CA THR A 205 -25.69 -4.71 -12.36
C THR A 205 -24.82 -4.57 -11.11
N ALA A 206 -23.60 -5.12 -11.12
CA ALA A 206 -22.68 -5.04 -10.01
C ALA A 206 -21.97 -3.67 -9.96
N ALA A 207 -21.79 -3.02 -11.12
CA ALA A 207 -21.10 -1.73 -11.19
C ALA A 207 -21.77 -0.66 -10.29
N GLY A 208 -20.99 0.02 -9.47
CA GLY A 208 -21.45 1.04 -8.51
C GLY A 208 -22.14 0.46 -7.26
N ASP A 209 -22.10 -0.85 -7.03
CA ASP A 209 -22.78 -1.47 -5.90
C ASP A 209 -22.23 -0.97 -4.56
N PHE A 210 -20.91 -0.91 -4.42
CA PHE A 210 -20.30 -0.44 -3.18
C PHE A 210 -20.78 0.98 -2.84
N SER A 211 -20.79 1.88 -3.82
CA SER A 211 -21.26 3.26 -3.62
C SER A 211 -22.74 3.31 -3.23
N ARG A 212 -23.60 2.49 -3.86
CA ARG A 212 -25.04 2.42 -3.53
C ARG A 212 -25.31 1.91 -2.13
N THR A 213 -24.42 1.06 -1.59
CA THR A 213 -24.59 0.39 -0.29
C THR A 213 -23.64 0.96 0.77
N SER A 214 -22.89 2.01 0.46
CA SER A 214 -21.84 2.58 1.31
C SER A 214 -22.35 3.07 2.67
N ASP A 215 -23.59 3.57 2.76
CA ASP A 215 -24.20 4.05 4.00
C ASP A 215 -24.61 2.91 4.95
N GLY A 216 -24.60 1.67 4.49
CA GLY A 216 -24.89 0.50 5.31
C GLY A 216 -23.83 0.28 6.39
N TRP A 217 -24.26 -0.15 7.59
CA TRP A 217 -23.37 -0.36 8.74
C TRP A 217 -22.12 -1.19 8.41
N ALA A 218 -22.27 -2.27 7.67
CA ALA A 218 -21.16 -3.15 7.32
C ALA A 218 -20.11 -2.43 6.45
N ASN A 219 -20.56 -1.63 5.46
CA ASN A 219 -19.67 -0.87 4.59
C ASN A 219 -19.04 0.31 5.32
N GLN A 220 -19.75 0.97 6.23
CA GLN A 220 -19.17 2.02 7.08
C GLN A 220 -18.05 1.49 7.97
N ILE A 221 -18.23 0.30 8.58
CA ILE A 221 -17.15 -0.35 9.35
C ILE A 221 -15.99 -0.74 8.45
N ARG A 222 -16.25 -1.24 7.24
CA ARG A 222 -15.19 -1.54 6.25
C ARG A 222 -14.40 -0.27 5.88
N ILE A 223 -15.07 0.81 5.55
CA ILE A 223 -14.42 2.11 5.24
C ILE A 223 -13.53 2.56 6.41
N LEU A 224 -14.03 2.49 7.63
CA LEU A 224 -13.26 2.85 8.83
C LEU A 224 -12.01 1.99 8.99
N GLN A 225 -12.11 0.67 8.76
CA GLN A 225 -10.97 -0.25 8.81
C GLN A 225 -9.93 0.11 7.75
N LEU A 226 -10.36 0.35 6.50
CA LEU A 226 -9.47 0.72 5.40
C LEU A 226 -8.78 2.07 5.63
N GLN A 227 -9.49 3.05 6.20
CA GLN A 227 -8.90 4.33 6.59
C GLN A 227 -7.87 4.16 7.71
N PHE A 228 -8.12 3.27 8.66
CA PHE A 228 -7.16 2.97 9.72
C PHE A 228 -5.92 2.24 9.19
N GLU A 229 -6.06 1.35 8.20
CA GLU A 229 -4.94 0.74 7.51
C GLU A 229 -4.12 1.78 6.73
N SER A 230 -4.76 2.70 6.03
CA SER A 230 -4.10 3.81 5.34
C SER A 230 -3.32 4.71 6.32
N LEU A 231 -3.90 5.02 7.48
CA LEU A 231 -3.21 5.75 8.54
C LEU A 231 -1.97 5.00 9.03
N LYS A 232 -2.07 3.68 9.26
CA LYS A 232 -0.91 2.86 9.65
C LYS A 232 0.17 2.86 8.57
N ALA A 233 -0.21 2.72 7.30
CA ALA A 233 0.73 2.75 6.17
C ALA A 233 1.48 4.09 6.12
N THR A 234 0.79 5.20 6.30
CA THR A 234 1.39 6.55 6.35
C THR A 234 2.37 6.70 7.52
N ILE A 235 1.99 6.23 8.71
CA ILE A 235 2.89 6.19 9.88
C ILE A 235 4.10 5.31 9.58
N GLY A 236 3.88 4.16 8.94
CA GLY A 236 4.93 3.22 8.55
C GLY A 236 5.94 3.83 7.59
N GLN A 237 5.49 4.53 6.55
CA GLN A 237 6.38 5.27 5.64
C GLN A 237 7.22 6.32 6.39
N GLY A 238 6.62 7.05 7.33
CA GLY A 238 7.34 7.97 8.19
C GLY A 238 8.42 7.27 9.03
N LEU A 239 8.10 6.13 9.62
CA LEU A 239 9.06 5.31 10.39
C LEU A 239 10.17 4.76 9.50
N ILE A 240 9.86 4.26 8.30
CA ILE A 240 10.85 3.77 7.33
C ILE A 240 11.83 4.88 6.96
N ASN A 241 11.33 6.09 6.68
CA ASN A 241 12.18 7.23 6.34
C ASN A 241 13.16 7.60 7.47
N VAL A 242 12.74 7.47 8.73
CA VAL A 242 13.60 7.71 9.90
C VAL A 242 14.56 6.56 10.14
N LEU A 243 14.14 5.32 9.92
CA LEU A 243 14.93 4.12 10.20
C LEU A 243 15.90 3.75 9.07
N SER A 244 15.59 4.08 7.81
CA SER A 244 16.43 3.73 6.65
C SER A 244 17.88 4.18 6.78
N PRO A 245 18.21 5.40 7.22
CA PRO A 245 19.62 5.80 7.45
C PRO A 245 20.30 4.93 8.51
N VAL A 246 19.59 4.53 9.56
CA VAL A 246 20.12 3.67 10.63
C VAL A 246 20.40 2.28 10.09
N ILE A 247 19.48 1.71 9.31
CA ILE A 247 19.66 0.40 8.65
C ILE A 247 20.86 0.43 7.70
N HIS A 248 21.02 1.50 6.91
CA HIS A 248 22.19 1.66 6.05
C HIS A 248 23.51 1.66 6.82
N VAL A 249 23.54 2.34 7.98
CA VAL A 249 24.71 2.34 8.86
C VAL A 249 24.98 0.94 9.41
N ILE A 250 23.95 0.25 9.91
CA ILE A 250 24.07 -1.13 10.42
C ILE A 250 24.58 -2.05 9.32
N ASN A 251 24.04 -2.02 8.12
CA ASN A 251 24.49 -2.83 6.98
C ASN A 251 25.95 -2.53 6.62
N THR A 252 26.35 -1.28 6.68
CA THR A 252 27.73 -0.88 6.47
C THR A 252 28.65 -1.48 7.55
N ILE A 253 28.25 -1.47 8.82
CA ILE A 253 28.99 -2.07 9.94
C ILE A 253 29.10 -3.59 9.75
N ILE A 254 28.00 -4.25 9.40
CA ILE A 254 27.98 -5.69 9.13
C ILE A 254 28.93 -6.04 7.98
N GLY A 255 28.88 -5.30 6.87
CA GLY A 255 29.79 -5.49 5.73
C GLY A 255 31.28 -5.38 6.14
N LYS A 256 31.59 -4.42 7.03
CA LYS A 256 32.95 -4.25 7.55
C LYS A 256 33.35 -5.31 8.54
N LEU A 257 32.45 -5.80 9.39
CA LEU A 257 32.68 -6.94 10.26
C LEU A 257 32.93 -8.22 9.46
N MET A 258 32.22 -8.42 8.36
CA MET A 258 32.47 -9.54 7.44
C MET A 258 33.85 -9.43 6.78
N SER A 259 34.29 -8.24 6.37
CA SER A 259 35.62 -7.99 5.85
C SER A 259 36.70 -8.27 6.89
N LEU A 260 36.47 -7.84 8.15
CA LEU A 260 37.36 -8.14 9.27
C LEU A 260 37.43 -9.63 9.55
N ALA A 261 36.33 -10.35 9.55
CA ALA A 261 36.28 -11.81 9.72
C ALA A 261 37.06 -12.54 8.60
N ASN A 262 36.94 -12.07 7.36
CA ASN A 262 37.70 -12.60 6.23
C ASN A 262 39.20 -12.31 6.36
N ALA A 263 39.58 -11.10 6.81
CA ALA A 263 40.96 -10.75 7.09
C ALA A 263 41.54 -11.59 8.23
N PHE A 264 40.76 -11.83 9.29
CA PHE A 264 41.17 -12.73 10.40
C PHE A 264 41.33 -14.17 9.92
N ARG A 265 40.47 -14.68 9.05
CA ARG A 265 40.62 -15.98 8.41
C ARG A 265 41.92 -16.07 7.58
N ALA A 266 42.24 -15.00 6.82
CA ALA A 266 43.48 -14.93 6.06
C ALA A 266 44.72 -14.94 6.97
N PHE A 267 44.67 -14.15 8.06
CA PHE A 267 45.71 -14.11 9.09
C PHE A 267 45.92 -15.46 9.78
N THR A 268 44.85 -16.16 10.15
CA THR A 268 44.90 -17.47 10.77
C THR A 268 45.53 -18.50 9.81
N LYS A 269 45.22 -18.43 8.51
CA LYS A 269 45.83 -19.26 7.47
C LYS A 269 47.33 -18.99 7.34
N LEU A 270 47.78 -17.72 7.50
CA LEU A 270 49.18 -17.35 7.44
C LEU A 270 49.97 -17.93 8.61
N ILE A 271 49.44 -17.87 9.84
CA ILE A 271 50.11 -18.37 11.07
C ILE A 271 50.09 -19.89 11.10
N THR A 272 49.05 -20.55 10.61
CA THR A 272 48.94 -22.02 10.64
C THR A 272 49.64 -22.72 9.47
N GLY A 273 50.41 -21.99 8.65
CA GLY A 273 51.25 -22.55 7.58
C GLY A 273 50.49 -23.14 6.39
N ARG A 274 49.20 -22.95 6.28
CA ARG A 274 48.42 -23.28 5.06
C ARG A 274 48.61 -22.18 4.03
N LYS A 275 49.40 -22.45 2.98
CA LYS A 275 49.59 -21.56 1.82
C LYS A 275 48.25 -21.15 1.23
N GLY A 276 47.97 -19.83 1.28
CA GLY A 276 46.85 -19.20 0.61
C GLY A 276 46.95 -17.66 0.67
N ASP A 277 47.21 -17.09 -0.45
CA ASP A 277 47.25 -15.69 -0.91
C ASP A 277 47.53 -14.56 0.10
N GLY A 278 48.61 -13.81 -0.18
CA GLY A 278 49.24 -12.77 0.64
C GLY A 278 48.55 -11.43 0.79
N GLY A 279 47.23 -11.39 0.98
CA GLY A 279 46.50 -10.14 1.14
C GLY A 279 45.98 -9.82 2.56
N GLY A 280 46.27 -10.68 3.57
CA GLY A 280 45.54 -10.68 4.84
C GLY A 280 45.83 -9.54 5.82
N ALA A 281 47.06 -9.02 5.89
CA ALA A 281 47.44 -8.01 6.89
C ALA A 281 46.98 -6.59 6.52
N SER A 282 47.05 -6.23 5.25
CA SER A 282 46.58 -4.94 4.76
C SER A 282 45.02 -4.83 4.76
N ALA A 283 44.36 -5.96 4.50
CA ALA A 283 42.90 -6.04 4.58
C ALA A 283 42.38 -5.92 6.03
N ALA A 284 43.12 -6.46 7.02
CA ALA A 284 42.76 -6.35 8.45
C ALA A 284 42.91 -4.90 8.97
N ALA A 285 43.99 -4.22 8.61
CA ALA A 285 44.21 -2.83 8.99
C ALA A 285 43.18 -1.89 8.34
N ALA A 286 42.88 -2.04 7.03
CA ALA A 286 41.86 -1.29 6.33
C ALA A 286 40.44 -1.60 6.89
N GLY A 287 40.19 -2.83 7.33
CA GLY A 287 38.94 -3.22 7.97
C GLY A 287 38.70 -2.52 9.31
N MET A 288 39.74 -2.43 10.17
CA MET A 288 39.63 -1.74 11.47
C MET A 288 39.40 -0.23 11.32
N GLU A 289 40.15 0.43 10.44
CA GLU A 289 39.99 1.85 10.16
C GLU A 289 38.60 2.15 9.61
N ALA A 290 38.10 1.29 8.79
CA ALA A 290 36.78 1.40 8.21
C ALA A 290 35.65 1.17 9.24
N VAL A 291 35.82 0.29 10.25
CA VAL A 291 34.88 0.10 11.37
C VAL A 291 34.87 1.35 12.26
N ALA A 292 36.01 1.93 12.57
CA ALA A 292 36.09 3.17 13.36
C ALA A 292 35.35 4.33 12.67
N LYS A 293 35.57 4.55 11.36
CA LYS A 293 34.85 5.58 10.58
C LYS A 293 33.34 5.34 10.49
N ALA A 294 32.93 4.06 10.47
CA ALA A 294 31.51 3.70 10.45
C ALA A 294 30.84 3.92 11.82
N ALA A 295 31.56 3.65 12.91
CA ALA A 295 31.06 3.92 14.27
C ALA A 295 30.87 5.42 14.52
N ASP A 296 31.80 6.27 14.06
CA ASP A 296 31.66 7.74 14.13
C ASP A 296 30.49 8.25 13.31
N LYS A 297 30.28 7.70 12.10
CA LYS A 297 29.15 8.06 11.24
C LYS A 297 27.81 7.60 11.82
N ALA A 298 27.79 6.45 12.51
CA ALA A 298 26.60 5.94 13.22
C ALA A 298 26.25 6.84 14.42
N GLY A 299 27.25 7.27 15.17
CA GLY A 299 27.07 8.21 16.28
C GLY A 299 26.50 9.55 15.82
N SER A 300 27.01 10.07 14.69
CA SER A 300 26.53 11.32 14.08
C SER A 300 25.08 11.18 13.54
N ALA A 301 24.75 10.06 12.92
CA ALA A 301 23.39 9.79 12.44
C ALA A 301 22.38 9.62 13.57
N ALA A 302 22.78 8.93 14.67
CA ALA A 302 21.93 8.75 15.85
C ALA A 302 21.69 10.09 16.56
N SER A 303 22.69 10.97 16.65
CA SER A 303 22.54 12.32 17.20
C SER A 303 21.64 13.22 16.35
N GLY A 304 21.73 13.10 15.00
CA GLY A 304 20.84 13.76 14.05
C GLY A 304 19.37 13.30 14.17
N ALA A 305 19.15 12.00 14.30
CA ALA A 305 17.82 11.44 14.51
C ALA A 305 17.22 11.88 15.88
N GLY A 306 18.05 11.93 16.92
CA GLY A 306 17.65 12.48 18.24
C GLY A 306 17.28 13.96 18.18
N GLY A 307 17.97 14.75 17.36
CA GLY A 307 17.66 16.16 17.09
C GLY A 307 16.33 16.33 16.35
N ALA A 308 16.08 15.53 15.31
CA ALA A 308 14.85 15.54 14.55
C ALA A 308 13.64 15.14 15.41
N ALA A 309 13.78 14.10 16.26
CA ALA A 309 12.74 13.69 17.20
C ALA A 309 12.42 14.79 18.23
N LYS A 310 13.44 15.50 18.75
CA LYS A 310 13.24 16.64 19.65
C LYS A 310 12.54 17.79 18.96
N LYS A 311 12.86 18.08 17.71
CA LYS A 311 12.22 19.12 16.91
C LYS A 311 10.75 18.79 16.66
N ALA A 312 10.45 17.55 16.21
CA ALA A 312 9.08 17.09 16.02
C ALA A 312 8.24 17.15 17.31
N ALA A 313 8.83 16.77 18.44
CA ALA A 313 8.17 16.89 19.76
C ALA A 313 7.94 18.34 20.18
N LYS A 314 8.81 19.28 19.77
CA LYS A 314 8.64 20.72 20.03
C LYS A 314 7.57 21.31 19.13
N ASP A 315 7.53 20.91 17.85
CA ASP A 315 6.53 21.37 16.88
C ASP A 315 5.13 20.88 17.26
N MET A 316 4.99 19.66 17.79
CA MET A 316 3.72 19.15 18.34
C MET A 316 3.27 19.90 19.60
N LYS A 317 4.20 20.43 20.42
CA LYS A 317 3.84 21.28 21.57
C LYS A 317 3.40 22.68 21.15
N GLY A 318 3.86 23.19 20.01
CA GLY A 318 3.48 24.52 19.47
C GLY A 318 2.11 24.53 18.78
N VAL A 319 1.51 23.40 18.50
CA VAL A 319 0.15 23.26 17.93
C VAL A 319 -0.92 23.18 19.03
N SER A 320 -0.51 23.11 20.31
CA SER A 320 -1.37 22.97 21.49
C SER A 320 -1.55 24.28 22.25
N THR A 321 -1.20 25.41 21.67
CA THR A 321 -1.55 26.76 22.13
C THR A 321 -2.29 27.49 21.03
#